data_ef5206f3c190a635847b7c5c1d047c36
#
_entry.id   ef5206f3c190a635847b7c5c1d047c36
#
_cell.length_a   1.000
_cell.length_b   1.000
_cell.length_c   1.000
_cell.angle_alpha   90.00
_cell.angle_beta   90.00
_cell.angle_gamma   90.00
#
_symmetry.space_group_name_H-M   'P 1'
#
loop_
_entity.id
_entity.type
_entity.pdbx_description
1 polymer ?
#
loop_
_entity_poly.entity_id
_entity_poly.type
_entity_poly.pdbx_seq_one_letter_code
_entity_poly.pdbx_strand_id
1 'polypeptide(L)'
;MLPNSASGTAAVGKDRKGRTRDRQSMGSLQPASLQAELQQHDYADLKRLIIQEGLLDKQLAYYVFNAVLRLTLLAASLAFLLVVGNFWLQLLNAAFLAFVFGQIGFLGHDAGHRQIFNGAPRNDLFGLMPSLVLGLSRSWWIDTHNQHHTNPNDLDLDPHTALPIFAFSEEQAQSKRGLLRFLVAYQSFYFFPILLLEGIGVRIASVQYLLRAEARHRVVEASLMVLHVVLYLGLVFYALSAGQALLFILVHQALFGLYFGSVFAPNHKGMPILDSDSQLDFVRRQVLTSRDVKAHPLTDFWYGGLNYQIEHHLFPSMPRNKLKKAQTIVRAFCEERSIPYRESGALQSNREILGYLYQVSAPLREARA
;
A
#
# COMPACT_ATOMS: atom_id res chain seq x y z
N MET A 1 53.60 45.50 -23.30
CA MET A 1 53.58 46.89 -22.82
C MET A 1 52.79 46.96 -21.58
N LEU A 2 53.40 47.05 -20.39
CA LEU A 2 52.90 47.59 -19.14
C LEU A 2 52.93 49.11 -19.23
N PRO A 3 52.17 49.90 -18.44
CA PRO A 3 52.56 50.15 -17.07
C PRO A 3 51.37 50.29 -16.06
N ASN A 4 51.63 49.89 -14.76
CA ASN A 4 51.84 50.69 -13.55
C ASN A 4 50.63 51.50 -13.06
N SER A 5 50.18 51.20 -11.88
CA SER A 5 50.51 51.48 -10.47
C SER A 5 49.74 52.69 -9.93
N ALA A 6 49.06 52.55 -8.82
CA ALA A 6 49.13 53.50 -7.72
C ALA A 6 48.44 52.99 -6.45
N SER A 7 49.17 53.02 -5.41
CA SER A 7 48.99 52.86 -4.00
C SER A 7 48.04 53.89 -3.36
N GLY A 8 47.28 53.50 -2.36
CA GLY A 8 46.56 54.43 -1.46
C GLY A 8 46.39 53.81 -0.10
N THR A 9 47.28 54.13 0.79
CA THR A 9 47.26 53.92 2.27
C THR A 9 46.34 54.94 2.94
N ALA A 10 45.60 54.53 3.95
CA ALA A 10 45.17 55.22 5.17
C ALA A 10 43.84 54.60 5.67
N ALA A 11 43.49 54.41 6.92
CA ALA A 11 44.09 54.73 8.20
C ALA A 11 43.29 53.93 9.25
N VAL A 12 43.96 53.65 10.37
CA VAL A 12 43.46 53.00 11.55
C VAL A 12 42.43 53.87 12.26
N GLY A 13 41.25 53.31 12.60
CA GLY A 13 40.27 53.86 13.51
C GLY A 13 39.92 52.84 14.56
N LYS A 14 40.49 52.89 15.74
CA LYS A 14 40.08 52.19 16.94
C LYS A 14 38.75 52.78 17.46
N ASP A 15 37.73 51.96 17.65
CA ASP A 15 36.70 52.32 18.63
C ASP A 15 36.45 51.16 19.61
N ARG A 16 36.60 51.50 20.86
CA ARG A 16 36.43 50.61 22.03
C ARG A 16 34.92 50.59 22.35
N LYS A 17 34.30 49.42 22.27
CA LYS A 17 33.22 49.01 23.21
C LYS A 17 33.10 47.50 23.16
N GLY A 18 33.47 46.85 24.28
CA GLY A 18 33.32 45.42 24.48
C GLY A 18 31.86 44.98 24.45
N ARG A 19 31.56 44.06 23.56
CA ARG A 19 30.42 43.16 23.64
C ARG A 19 30.92 41.76 23.34
N THR A 20 30.87 40.92 24.37
CA THR A 20 30.97 39.46 24.24
C THR A 20 29.93 38.99 23.22
N ARG A 21 30.39 38.56 22.06
CA ARG A 21 29.55 37.82 21.11
C ARG A 21 29.46 36.39 21.61
N ASP A 22 28.26 36.02 22.06
CA ASP A 22 27.83 34.65 22.26
C ASP A 22 28.28 33.82 21.07
N ARG A 23 29.03 32.76 21.32
CA ARG A 23 29.23 31.66 20.39
C ARG A 23 27.88 30.92 20.28
N GLN A 24 26.93 31.44 19.49
CA GLN A 24 25.85 30.61 18.98
C GLN A 24 26.46 29.58 18.03
N SER A 25 26.20 28.32 18.36
CA SER A 25 26.51 27.12 17.64
C SER A 25 26.37 27.31 16.11
N MET A 26 27.52 27.34 15.42
CA MET A 26 27.55 27.05 13.99
C MET A 26 27.23 25.56 13.82
N GLY A 27 25.94 25.20 13.79
CA GLY A 27 25.50 24.00 13.11
C GLY A 27 25.95 24.14 11.65
N SER A 28 26.92 23.33 11.27
CA SER A 28 27.41 23.27 9.89
C SER A 28 26.26 22.86 8.97
N LEU A 29 25.62 23.82 8.31
CA LEU A 29 24.79 23.55 7.15
C LEU A 29 25.69 22.92 6.10
N GLN A 30 25.60 21.62 5.93
CA GLN A 30 26.31 20.93 4.84
C GLN A 30 25.78 21.48 3.51
N PRO A 31 26.65 21.67 2.50
CA PRO A 31 26.20 22.11 1.18
C PRO A 31 25.13 21.17 0.61
N ALA A 32 24.11 21.72 -0.05
CA ALA A 32 23.00 20.94 -0.61
C ALA A 32 23.48 19.80 -1.55
N SER A 33 24.61 19.98 -2.22
CA SER A 33 25.26 18.94 -3.04
C SER A 33 25.75 17.74 -2.21
N LEU A 34 26.33 17.99 -1.03
CA LEU A 34 26.79 16.90 -0.15
C LEU A 34 25.62 16.15 0.49
N GLN A 35 24.53 16.84 0.82
CA GLN A 35 23.29 16.19 1.29
C GLN A 35 22.68 15.31 0.20
N ALA A 36 22.66 15.77 -1.07
CA ALA A 36 22.17 14.99 -2.19
C ALA A 36 23.04 13.74 -2.48
N GLU A 37 24.37 13.85 -2.39
CA GLU A 37 25.27 12.69 -2.49
C GLU A 37 25.06 11.69 -1.35
N LEU A 38 24.94 12.12 -0.12
CA LEU A 38 24.68 11.25 1.04
C LEU A 38 23.33 10.53 0.88
N GLN A 39 22.30 11.20 0.37
CA GLN A 39 20.98 10.61 0.13
C GLN A 39 20.99 9.53 -0.96
N GLN A 40 21.81 9.66 -2.01
CA GLN A 40 21.94 8.63 -3.06
C GLN A 40 22.55 7.33 -2.54
N HIS A 41 23.39 7.38 -1.49
CA HIS A 41 24.02 6.19 -0.92
C HIS A 41 23.14 5.48 0.11
N ASP A 42 22.15 6.16 0.70
CA ASP A 42 21.31 5.62 1.78
C ASP A 42 20.64 4.27 1.41
N TYR A 43 20.05 4.16 0.21
CA TYR A 43 19.44 2.89 -0.21
C TYR A 43 20.46 1.77 -0.43
N ALA A 44 21.63 2.09 -0.97
CA ALA A 44 22.67 1.09 -1.19
C ALA A 44 23.23 0.54 0.13
N ASP A 45 23.39 1.40 1.12
CA ASP A 45 23.86 1.03 2.45
C ASP A 45 22.83 0.19 3.21
N LEU A 46 21.57 0.63 3.22
CA LEU A 46 20.49 -0.14 3.82
C LEU A 46 20.33 -1.51 3.13
N LYS A 47 20.37 -1.55 1.81
CA LYS A 47 20.29 -2.80 1.04
C LYS A 47 21.43 -3.75 1.35
N ARG A 48 22.64 -3.23 1.58
CA ARG A 48 23.81 -4.04 1.98
C ARG A 48 23.56 -4.73 3.32
N LEU A 49 23.02 -4.00 4.32
CA LEU A 49 22.67 -4.57 5.63
C LEU A 49 21.62 -5.69 5.49
N ILE A 50 20.58 -5.46 4.69
CA ILE A 50 19.50 -6.42 4.44
C ILE A 50 20.03 -7.69 3.75
N ILE A 51 20.98 -7.55 2.80
CA ILE A 51 21.61 -8.69 2.10
C ILE A 51 22.52 -9.47 3.07
N GLN A 52 23.32 -8.81 3.88
CA GLN A 52 24.22 -9.45 4.87
C GLN A 52 23.45 -10.30 5.87
N GLU A 53 22.22 -9.91 6.20
CA GLU A 53 21.32 -10.66 7.09
C GLU A 53 20.52 -11.77 6.35
N GLY A 54 20.75 -11.99 5.06
CA GLY A 54 20.05 -13.01 4.25
C GLY A 54 18.54 -12.80 4.14
N LEU A 55 18.07 -11.54 4.27
CA LEU A 55 16.64 -11.27 4.32
C LEU A 55 15.97 -11.29 2.95
N LEU A 56 16.74 -11.24 1.85
CA LEU A 56 16.23 -11.38 0.48
C LEU A 56 16.19 -12.82 -0.02
N ASP A 57 16.70 -13.79 0.76
CA ASP A 57 16.73 -15.20 0.39
C ASP A 57 15.34 -15.79 0.35
N LYS A 58 15.03 -16.49 -0.75
CA LYS A 58 13.71 -17.08 -0.99
C LYS A 58 13.35 -18.13 0.07
N GLN A 59 12.09 -18.15 0.46
CA GLN A 59 11.56 -18.98 1.54
C GLN A 59 10.53 -19.99 0.98
N LEU A 60 10.95 -20.85 0.03
CA LEU A 60 10.05 -21.72 -0.71
C LEU A 60 9.19 -22.61 0.21
N ALA A 61 9.78 -23.22 1.24
CA ALA A 61 9.04 -24.06 2.19
C ALA A 61 7.91 -23.30 2.91
N TYR A 62 8.18 -22.04 3.31
CA TYR A 62 7.17 -21.16 3.90
C TYR A 62 6.01 -20.92 2.93
N TYR A 63 6.29 -20.63 1.67
CA TYR A 63 5.26 -20.36 0.67
C TYR A 63 4.48 -21.60 0.27
N VAL A 64 5.13 -22.77 0.15
CA VAL A 64 4.45 -24.04 -0.09
C VAL A 64 3.49 -24.37 1.05
N PHE A 65 3.95 -24.27 2.30
CA PHE A 65 3.07 -24.47 3.47
C PHE A 65 1.87 -23.52 3.44
N ASN A 66 2.11 -22.25 3.20
CA ASN A 66 1.05 -21.22 3.14
C ASN A 66 0.06 -21.44 2.00
N ALA A 67 0.54 -21.88 0.83
CA ALA A 67 -0.30 -22.19 -0.32
C ALA A 67 -1.19 -23.41 -0.01
N VAL A 68 -0.58 -24.51 0.46
CA VAL A 68 -1.31 -25.73 0.84
C VAL A 68 -2.37 -25.42 1.90
N LEU A 69 -2.00 -24.72 2.97
CA LEU A 69 -2.94 -24.35 4.03
C LEU A 69 -4.15 -23.57 3.48
N ARG A 70 -3.92 -22.54 2.66
CA ARG A 70 -5.01 -21.70 2.13
C ARG A 70 -5.87 -22.43 1.12
N LEU A 71 -5.31 -23.27 0.30
CA LEU A 71 -6.07 -24.12 -0.62
C LEU A 71 -6.87 -25.19 0.14
N THR A 72 -6.35 -25.73 1.23
CA THR A 72 -7.10 -26.65 2.11
C THR A 72 -8.27 -25.92 2.79
N LEU A 73 -8.08 -24.70 3.30
CA LEU A 73 -9.13 -23.90 3.88
C LEU A 73 -10.20 -23.54 2.83
N LEU A 74 -9.80 -23.22 1.60
CA LEU A 74 -10.72 -23.01 0.49
C LEU A 74 -11.53 -24.27 0.20
N ALA A 75 -10.87 -25.42 0.04
CA ALA A 75 -11.54 -26.69 -0.20
C ALA A 75 -12.51 -27.07 0.95
N ALA A 76 -12.13 -26.84 2.20
CA ALA A 76 -12.98 -27.04 3.36
C ALA A 76 -14.23 -26.15 3.33
N SER A 77 -14.08 -24.86 3.00
CA SER A 77 -15.20 -23.92 2.86
C SER A 77 -16.16 -24.33 1.73
N LEU A 78 -15.61 -24.77 0.58
CA LEU A 78 -16.43 -25.24 -0.54
C LEU A 78 -17.15 -26.58 -0.21
N ALA A 79 -16.47 -27.50 0.45
CA ALA A 79 -17.09 -28.73 0.94
C ALA A 79 -18.21 -28.44 1.97
N PHE A 80 -17.97 -27.49 2.89
CA PHE A 80 -18.97 -27.04 3.85
C PHE A 80 -20.20 -26.45 3.15
N LEU A 81 -20.01 -25.66 2.10
CA LEU A 81 -21.10 -25.10 1.30
C LEU A 81 -21.98 -26.19 0.68
N LEU A 82 -21.38 -27.32 0.26
CA LEU A 82 -22.11 -28.42 -0.40
C LEU A 82 -22.85 -29.35 0.58
N VAL A 83 -22.30 -29.53 1.81
CA VAL A 83 -22.83 -30.59 2.72
C VAL A 83 -23.66 -30.07 3.88
N VAL A 84 -23.54 -28.77 4.23
CA VAL A 84 -24.24 -28.21 5.40
C VAL A 84 -25.54 -27.51 4.98
N GLY A 85 -26.66 -28.06 5.35
CA GLY A 85 -27.99 -27.51 5.00
C GLY A 85 -28.44 -26.30 5.82
N ASN A 86 -27.79 -25.98 6.95
CA ASN A 86 -28.19 -24.87 7.82
C ASN A 86 -27.72 -23.53 7.22
N PHE A 87 -28.66 -22.68 6.84
CA PHE A 87 -28.36 -21.41 6.17
C PHE A 87 -27.57 -20.40 7.04
N TRP A 88 -27.82 -20.36 8.35
CA TRP A 88 -27.06 -19.44 9.22
C TRP A 88 -25.61 -19.84 9.35
N LEU A 89 -25.30 -21.13 9.31
CA LEU A 89 -23.93 -21.62 9.23
C LEU A 89 -23.31 -21.31 7.87
N GLN A 90 -24.10 -21.27 6.79
CA GLN A 90 -23.60 -20.83 5.48
C GLN A 90 -23.25 -19.35 5.44
N LEU A 91 -23.94 -18.47 6.19
CA LEU A 91 -23.52 -17.07 6.34
C LEU A 91 -22.19 -16.92 7.10
N LEU A 92 -21.93 -17.77 8.11
CA LEU A 92 -20.62 -17.83 8.75
C LEU A 92 -19.56 -18.35 7.78
N ASN A 93 -19.90 -19.33 6.95
CA ASN A 93 -19.04 -19.83 5.89
C ASN A 93 -18.74 -18.74 4.83
N ALA A 94 -19.71 -17.90 4.49
CA ALA A 94 -19.48 -16.74 3.59
C ALA A 94 -18.44 -15.78 4.18
N ALA A 95 -18.51 -15.48 5.48
CA ALA A 95 -17.52 -14.66 6.17
C ALA A 95 -16.14 -15.34 6.20
N PHE A 96 -16.09 -16.64 6.47
CA PHE A 96 -14.86 -17.42 6.43
C PHE A 96 -14.25 -17.46 5.02
N LEU A 97 -15.06 -17.67 3.99
CA LEU A 97 -14.63 -17.66 2.59
C LEU A 97 -14.06 -16.29 2.20
N ALA A 98 -14.65 -15.19 2.66
CA ALA A 98 -14.14 -13.83 2.43
C ALA A 98 -12.73 -13.66 3.02
N PHE A 99 -12.51 -14.16 4.24
CA PHE A 99 -11.19 -14.18 4.85
C PHE A 99 -10.20 -15.03 4.04
N VAL A 100 -10.59 -16.25 3.64
CA VAL A 100 -9.73 -17.15 2.82
C VAL A 100 -9.36 -16.49 1.50
N PHE A 101 -10.30 -15.80 0.84
CA PHE A 101 -10.03 -15.05 -0.39
C PHE A 101 -8.96 -13.98 -0.19
N GLY A 102 -9.04 -13.18 0.86
CA GLY A 102 -8.01 -12.20 1.19
C GLY A 102 -6.64 -12.85 1.45
N GLN A 103 -6.63 -13.96 2.18
CA GLN A 103 -5.39 -14.72 2.44
C GLN A 103 -4.76 -15.32 1.16
N ILE A 104 -5.57 -15.72 0.16
CA ILE A 104 -5.10 -16.13 -1.15
C ILE A 104 -4.61 -14.92 -1.96
N GLY A 105 -5.26 -13.76 -1.80
CA GLY A 105 -4.81 -12.48 -2.36
C GLY A 105 -3.37 -12.14 -1.98
N PHE A 106 -2.99 -12.37 -0.71
CA PHE A 106 -1.60 -12.16 -0.29
C PHE A 106 -0.59 -13.08 -1.00
N LEU A 107 -0.96 -14.31 -1.35
CA LEU A 107 -0.07 -15.17 -2.15
C LEU A 107 0.11 -14.62 -3.58
N GLY A 108 -0.95 -14.04 -4.15
CA GLY A 108 -0.89 -13.37 -5.44
C GLY A 108 -0.02 -12.12 -5.40
N HIS A 109 -0.16 -11.32 -4.35
CA HIS A 109 0.67 -10.15 -4.07
C HIS A 109 2.16 -10.53 -3.99
N ASP A 110 2.50 -11.56 -3.21
CA ASP A 110 3.88 -12.03 -3.04
C ASP A 110 4.47 -12.57 -4.34
N ALA A 111 3.66 -13.29 -5.14
CA ALA A 111 4.07 -13.75 -6.46
C ALA A 111 4.31 -12.58 -7.43
N GLY A 112 3.45 -11.54 -7.38
CA GLY A 112 3.62 -10.31 -8.16
C GLY A 112 4.94 -9.62 -7.88
N HIS A 113 5.33 -9.54 -6.61
CA HIS A 113 6.63 -9.01 -6.17
C HIS A 113 7.81 -10.01 -6.29
N ARG A 114 7.58 -11.18 -6.90
CA ARG A 114 8.63 -12.20 -7.10
C ARG A 114 9.27 -12.66 -5.78
N GLN A 115 8.49 -12.71 -4.70
CA GLN A 115 8.98 -13.13 -3.39
C GLN A 115 9.16 -14.64 -3.28
N ILE A 116 8.42 -15.45 -4.06
CA ILE A 116 8.29 -16.90 -3.88
C ILE A 116 9.43 -17.67 -4.54
N PHE A 117 9.65 -17.46 -5.85
CA PHE A 117 10.60 -18.19 -6.66
C PHE A 117 11.72 -17.27 -7.18
N ASN A 118 12.89 -17.83 -7.47
CA ASN A 118 14.00 -17.07 -8.07
C ASN A 118 13.70 -16.61 -9.51
N GLY A 119 12.92 -17.38 -10.27
CA GLY A 119 12.59 -17.07 -11.67
C GLY A 119 11.27 -16.34 -11.83
N ALA A 120 11.22 -15.31 -12.71
CA ALA A 120 10.00 -14.60 -13.04
C ALA A 120 8.88 -15.51 -13.58
N PRO A 121 9.13 -16.47 -14.54
CA PRO A 121 8.06 -17.29 -15.10
C PRO A 121 7.30 -18.13 -14.08
N ARG A 122 7.99 -18.64 -13.04
CA ARG A 122 7.34 -19.43 -11.98
C ARG A 122 6.45 -18.56 -11.09
N ASN A 123 6.91 -17.35 -10.75
CA ASN A 123 6.08 -16.39 -10.03
C ASN A 123 4.89 -15.94 -10.87
N ASP A 124 5.09 -15.74 -12.18
CA ASP A 124 4.03 -15.33 -13.10
C ASP A 124 2.94 -16.39 -13.21
N LEU A 125 3.33 -17.65 -13.36
CA LEU A 125 2.40 -18.79 -13.40
C LEU A 125 1.64 -18.95 -12.08
N PHE A 126 2.36 -18.91 -10.95
CA PHE A 126 1.74 -19.00 -9.63
C PHE A 126 0.78 -17.82 -9.37
N GLY A 127 1.13 -16.62 -9.84
CA GLY A 127 0.31 -15.42 -9.75
C GLY A 127 -1.00 -15.45 -10.58
N LEU A 128 -1.19 -16.43 -11.47
CA LEU A 128 -2.47 -16.67 -12.14
C LEU A 128 -3.50 -17.39 -11.25
N MET A 129 -3.06 -18.09 -10.19
CA MET A 129 -3.98 -18.77 -9.26
C MET A 129 -4.98 -17.79 -8.62
N PRO A 130 -4.58 -16.62 -8.11
CA PRO A 130 -5.53 -15.63 -7.62
C PRO A 130 -6.49 -15.12 -8.70
N SER A 131 -6.09 -15.07 -9.97
CA SER A 131 -7.00 -14.70 -11.05
C SER A 131 -8.18 -15.68 -11.18
N LEU A 132 -7.89 -16.98 -11.03
CA LEU A 132 -8.94 -18.00 -11.01
C LEU A 132 -9.77 -17.95 -9.71
N VAL A 133 -9.12 -17.86 -8.53
CA VAL A 133 -9.82 -17.97 -7.24
C VAL A 133 -10.58 -16.70 -6.88
N LEU A 134 -10.03 -15.53 -7.18
CA LEU A 134 -10.59 -14.23 -6.79
C LEU A 134 -11.34 -13.52 -7.92
N GLY A 135 -11.15 -13.95 -9.17
CA GLY A 135 -11.70 -13.28 -10.34
C GLY A 135 -11.07 -11.91 -10.59
N LEU A 136 -9.76 -11.79 -10.43
CA LEU A 136 -8.99 -10.54 -10.59
C LEU A 136 -7.97 -10.67 -11.72
N SER A 137 -7.76 -9.59 -12.49
CA SER A 137 -6.66 -9.55 -13.45
C SER A 137 -5.32 -9.36 -12.72
N ARG A 138 -4.41 -10.32 -12.93
CA ARG A 138 -3.04 -10.22 -12.46
C ARG A 138 -2.30 -9.04 -13.12
N SER A 139 -2.50 -8.86 -14.44
CA SER A 139 -1.83 -7.79 -15.18
C SER A 139 -2.27 -6.41 -14.70
N TRP A 140 -3.57 -6.20 -14.46
CA TRP A 140 -4.09 -4.98 -13.85
C TRP A 140 -3.45 -4.71 -12.50
N TRP A 141 -3.43 -5.73 -11.63
CA TRP A 141 -2.89 -5.58 -10.29
C TRP A 141 -1.39 -5.23 -10.33
N ILE A 142 -0.58 -5.93 -11.15
CA ILE A 142 0.86 -5.67 -11.26
C ILE A 142 1.13 -4.26 -11.77
N ASP A 143 0.41 -3.81 -12.78
CA ASP A 143 0.61 -2.49 -13.37
C ASP A 143 0.28 -1.38 -12.37
N THR A 144 -0.92 -1.39 -11.80
CA THR A 144 -1.35 -0.38 -10.83
C THR A 144 -0.52 -0.42 -9.54
N HIS A 145 -0.16 -1.60 -9.08
CA HIS A 145 0.59 -1.78 -7.84
C HIS A 145 2.07 -1.38 -7.99
N ASN A 146 2.69 -1.65 -9.14
CA ASN A 146 4.04 -1.16 -9.42
C ASN A 146 4.08 0.38 -9.56
N GLN A 147 3.06 1.00 -10.15
CA GLN A 147 2.94 2.46 -10.18
C GLN A 147 2.85 3.03 -8.78
N HIS A 148 2.03 2.41 -7.91
CA HIS A 148 1.94 2.77 -6.51
C HIS A 148 3.29 2.63 -5.78
N HIS A 149 4.01 1.50 -5.92
CA HIS A 149 5.33 1.32 -5.31
C HIS A 149 6.37 2.33 -5.79
N THR A 150 6.27 2.77 -7.05
CA THR A 150 7.17 3.78 -7.60
C THR A 150 6.86 5.17 -7.04
N ASN A 151 5.57 5.49 -6.87
CA ASN A 151 5.09 6.83 -6.54
C ASN A 151 4.03 6.79 -5.41
N PRO A 152 4.34 6.20 -4.23
CA PRO A 152 3.34 6.08 -3.18
C PRO A 152 2.86 7.45 -2.70
N ASN A 153 1.54 7.61 -2.59
CA ASN A 153 0.87 8.85 -2.19
C ASN A 153 1.18 10.08 -3.06
N ASP A 154 1.63 9.89 -4.30
CA ASP A 154 1.74 10.98 -5.27
C ASP A 154 0.35 11.28 -5.86
N LEU A 155 -0.06 12.56 -5.89
CA LEU A 155 -1.41 12.93 -6.34
C LEU A 155 -1.67 12.63 -7.81
N ASP A 156 -0.64 12.72 -8.65
CA ASP A 156 -0.76 12.60 -10.11
C ASP A 156 -0.38 11.20 -10.61
N LEU A 157 0.54 10.53 -9.91
CA LEU A 157 1.20 9.31 -10.39
C LEU A 157 0.76 8.04 -9.65
N ASP A 158 0.20 8.15 -8.42
CA ASP A 158 -0.33 6.99 -7.69
C ASP A 158 -1.79 6.72 -8.07
N PRO A 159 -2.11 5.59 -8.74
CA PRO A 159 -3.49 5.25 -9.07
C PRO A 159 -4.44 5.20 -7.87
N HIS A 160 -3.91 4.97 -6.67
CA HIS A 160 -4.70 4.86 -5.44
C HIS A 160 -5.10 6.22 -4.86
N THR A 161 -4.59 7.33 -5.39
CA THR A 161 -5.02 8.70 -5.05
C THR A 161 -6.01 9.27 -6.05
N ALA A 162 -6.20 8.62 -7.20
CA ALA A 162 -7.04 9.08 -8.30
C ALA A 162 -8.52 8.66 -8.20
N LEU A 163 -9.01 8.30 -7.02
CA LEU A 163 -10.39 7.84 -6.81
C LEU A 163 -11.40 9.01 -6.88
N PRO A 164 -12.37 9.01 -7.81
CA PRO A 164 -13.26 10.15 -8.02
C PRO A 164 -14.08 10.56 -6.78
N ILE A 165 -14.49 9.57 -5.97
CA ILE A 165 -15.34 9.77 -4.78
C ILE A 165 -14.55 10.20 -3.53
N PHE A 166 -13.23 10.27 -3.62
CA PHE A 166 -12.35 10.72 -2.54
C PHE A 166 -11.51 11.92 -2.97
N ALA A 167 -10.99 12.64 -2.00
CA ALA A 167 -9.93 13.62 -2.14
C ALA A 167 -8.91 13.43 -1.03
N PHE A 168 -7.64 13.47 -1.40
CA PHE A 168 -6.50 13.30 -0.51
C PHE A 168 -5.65 14.58 -0.37
N SER A 169 -6.07 15.68 -1.00
CA SER A 169 -5.57 17.04 -0.75
C SER A 169 -6.75 18.04 -0.76
N GLU A 170 -6.53 19.22 -0.19
CA GLU A 170 -7.54 20.27 -0.19
C GLU A 170 -7.84 20.78 -1.61
N GLU A 171 -6.81 20.90 -2.47
CA GLU A 171 -6.97 21.27 -3.87
C GLU A 171 -7.81 20.22 -4.61
N GLN A 172 -7.52 18.94 -4.40
CA GLN A 172 -8.29 17.85 -4.98
C GLN A 172 -9.75 17.89 -4.50
N ALA A 173 -10.00 18.20 -3.22
CA ALA A 173 -11.34 18.36 -2.68
C ALA A 173 -12.07 19.55 -3.31
N GLN A 174 -11.42 20.72 -3.39
CA GLN A 174 -11.99 21.95 -3.96
C GLN A 174 -12.26 21.84 -5.46
N SER A 175 -11.50 21.01 -6.19
CA SER A 175 -11.71 20.74 -7.62
C SER A 175 -13.02 19.99 -7.92
N LYS A 176 -13.58 19.27 -6.95
CA LYS A 176 -14.81 18.47 -7.13
C LYS A 176 -16.03 19.35 -7.42
N ARG A 177 -16.96 18.83 -8.23
CA ARG A 177 -18.19 19.54 -8.63
C ARG A 177 -19.43 18.66 -8.41
N GLY A 178 -20.59 19.28 -8.33
CA GLY A 178 -21.90 18.60 -8.27
C GLY A 178 -21.97 17.58 -7.13
N LEU A 179 -22.46 16.37 -7.44
CA LEU A 179 -22.63 15.29 -6.47
C LEU A 179 -21.29 14.84 -5.85
N LEU A 180 -20.20 14.82 -6.64
CA LEU A 180 -18.88 14.44 -6.11
C LEU A 180 -18.39 15.42 -5.04
N ARG A 181 -18.64 16.73 -5.21
CA ARG A 181 -18.32 17.73 -4.18
C ARG A 181 -19.11 17.47 -2.89
N PHE A 182 -20.39 17.10 -2.99
CA PHE A 182 -21.19 16.74 -1.84
C PHE A 182 -20.65 15.48 -1.15
N LEU A 183 -20.38 14.43 -1.91
CA LEU A 183 -19.83 13.20 -1.36
C LEU A 183 -18.49 13.45 -0.65
N VAL A 184 -17.54 14.10 -1.32
CA VAL A 184 -16.21 14.36 -0.74
C VAL A 184 -16.29 15.23 0.52
N ALA A 185 -17.24 16.15 0.63
CA ALA A 185 -17.44 16.93 1.86
C ALA A 185 -17.66 16.05 3.11
N TYR A 186 -18.20 14.84 2.92
CA TYR A 186 -18.52 13.88 3.98
C TYR A 186 -17.76 12.57 3.87
N GLN A 187 -16.65 12.53 3.13
CA GLN A 187 -15.90 11.31 2.81
C GLN A 187 -15.43 10.49 4.03
N SER A 188 -15.13 11.14 5.15
CA SER A 188 -14.73 10.45 6.38
C SER A 188 -15.83 9.55 6.95
N PHE A 189 -17.11 9.85 6.72
CA PHE A 189 -18.22 9.08 7.27
C PHE A 189 -18.53 7.80 6.50
N TYR A 190 -18.26 7.78 5.18
CA TYR A 190 -18.54 6.62 4.36
C TYR A 190 -17.29 5.84 3.92
N PHE A 191 -16.10 6.24 4.37
CA PHE A 191 -14.86 5.59 3.98
C PHE A 191 -14.87 4.08 4.25
N PHE A 192 -15.21 3.65 5.47
CA PHE A 192 -15.31 2.22 5.78
C PHE A 192 -16.53 1.54 5.15
N PRO A 193 -17.74 2.13 5.16
CA PRO A 193 -18.89 1.60 4.41
C PRO A 193 -18.60 1.33 2.93
N ILE A 194 -17.87 2.19 2.23
CA ILE A 194 -17.57 1.98 0.80
C ILE A 194 -16.64 0.80 0.56
N LEU A 195 -15.79 0.42 1.54
CA LEU A 195 -14.92 -0.75 1.43
C LEU A 195 -15.71 -2.06 1.27
N LEU A 196 -16.99 -2.10 1.68
CA LEU A 196 -17.87 -3.24 1.41
C LEU A 196 -18.06 -3.49 -0.09
N LEU A 197 -17.85 -2.48 -0.93
CA LEU A 197 -17.94 -2.57 -2.40
C LEU A 197 -16.59 -2.82 -3.06
N GLU A 198 -15.47 -2.77 -2.32
CA GLU A 198 -14.12 -2.88 -2.88
C GLU A 198 -13.92 -4.21 -3.62
N GLY A 199 -14.46 -5.32 -3.10
CA GLY A 199 -14.39 -6.62 -3.77
C GLY A 199 -15.02 -6.62 -5.17
N ILE A 200 -16.04 -5.80 -5.41
CA ILE A 200 -16.66 -5.61 -6.73
C ILE A 200 -15.85 -4.60 -7.54
N GLY A 201 -15.40 -3.51 -6.90
CA GLY A 201 -14.63 -2.44 -7.53
C GLY A 201 -13.37 -2.95 -8.22
N VAL A 202 -12.56 -3.78 -7.54
CA VAL A 202 -11.32 -4.36 -8.10
C VAL A 202 -11.60 -5.30 -9.30
N ARG A 203 -12.74 -5.99 -9.33
CA ARG A 203 -13.13 -6.81 -10.48
C ARG A 203 -13.56 -5.96 -11.67
N ILE A 204 -14.33 -4.90 -11.43
CA ILE A 204 -14.70 -3.94 -12.48
C ILE A 204 -13.44 -3.32 -13.07
N ALA A 205 -12.50 -2.86 -12.23
CA ALA A 205 -11.23 -2.30 -12.67
C ALA A 205 -10.40 -3.33 -13.49
N SER A 206 -10.35 -4.59 -13.03
CA SER A 206 -9.70 -5.69 -13.76
C SER A 206 -10.29 -5.90 -15.17
N VAL A 207 -11.64 -5.93 -15.28
CA VAL A 207 -12.32 -6.06 -16.58
C VAL A 207 -12.02 -4.86 -17.47
N GLN A 208 -12.15 -3.63 -16.93
CA GLN A 208 -11.88 -2.41 -17.69
C GLN A 208 -10.43 -2.36 -18.19
N TYR A 209 -9.47 -2.79 -17.37
CA TYR A 209 -8.08 -2.89 -17.77
C TYR A 209 -7.87 -3.87 -18.92
N LEU A 210 -8.40 -5.09 -18.80
CA LEU A 210 -8.30 -6.10 -19.87
C LEU A 210 -9.00 -5.70 -21.16
N LEU A 211 -10.02 -4.84 -21.11
CA LEU A 211 -10.68 -4.32 -22.31
C LEU A 211 -9.87 -3.22 -23.01
N ARG A 212 -9.04 -2.46 -22.27
CA ARG A 212 -8.35 -1.27 -22.77
C ARG A 212 -6.86 -1.47 -23.01
N ALA A 213 -6.20 -2.30 -22.19
CA ALA A 213 -4.74 -2.47 -22.21
C ALA A 213 -4.29 -3.62 -23.11
N GLU A 214 -3.07 -3.53 -23.63
CA GLU A 214 -2.36 -4.63 -24.28
C GLU A 214 -1.69 -5.54 -23.24
N ALA A 215 -2.49 -6.22 -22.41
CA ALA A 215 -1.99 -7.15 -21.41
C ALA A 215 -1.42 -8.41 -22.09
N ARG A 216 -0.19 -8.79 -21.72
CA ARG A 216 0.55 -9.93 -22.31
C ARG A 216 -0.25 -11.25 -22.26
N HIS A 217 -1.03 -11.47 -21.21
CA HIS A 217 -1.80 -12.70 -20.99
C HIS A 217 -3.32 -12.45 -20.98
N ARG A 218 -3.78 -11.42 -21.69
CA ARG A 218 -5.17 -10.94 -21.71
C ARG A 218 -6.21 -12.06 -21.85
N VAL A 219 -6.04 -12.93 -22.84
CA VAL A 219 -7.00 -14.00 -23.10
C VAL A 219 -7.02 -15.02 -21.96
N VAL A 220 -5.86 -15.40 -21.44
CA VAL A 220 -5.74 -16.35 -20.31
C VAL A 220 -6.41 -15.77 -19.07
N GLU A 221 -6.10 -14.52 -18.71
CA GLU A 221 -6.67 -13.88 -17.53
C GLU A 221 -8.18 -13.68 -17.65
N ALA A 222 -8.66 -13.22 -18.81
CA ALA A 222 -10.10 -13.09 -19.06
C ALA A 222 -10.80 -14.44 -18.96
N SER A 223 -10.23 -15.52 -19.51
CA SER A 223 -10.78 -16.87 -19.40
C SER A 223 -10.83 -17.38 -17.97
N LEU A 224 -9.79 -17.13 -17.18
CA LEU A 224 -9.76 -17.50 -15.75
C LEU A 224 -10.80 -16.71 -14.94
N MET A 225 -10.99 -15.41 -15.23
CA MET A 225 -12.01 -14.59 -14.59
C MET A 225 -13.42 -15.05 -14.93
N VAL A 226 -13.69 -15.37 -16.20
CA VAL A 226 -14.98 -15.94 -16.63
C VAL A 226 -15.21 -17.29 -15.95
N LEU A 227 -14.20 -18.17 -15.93
CA LEU A 227 -14.27 -19.46 -15.24
C LEU A 227 -14.55 -19.28 -13.74
N HIS A 228 -13.90 -18.30 -13.08
CA HIS A 228 -14.22 -17.94 -11.69
C HIS A 228 -15.70 -17.63 -11.50
N VAL A 229 -16.26 -16.74 -12.33
CA VAL A 229 -17.68 -16.35 -12.23
C VAL A 229 -18.59 -17.54 -12.41
N VAL A 230 -18.34 -18.38 -13.44
CA VAL A 230 -19.14 -19.58 -13.72
C VAL A 230 -19.06 -20.58 -12.56
N LEU A 231 -17.86 -20.88 -12.07
CA LEU A 231 -17.70 -21.83 -10.97
C LEU A 231 -18.27 -21.30 -9.66
N TYR A 232 -18.02 -20.03 -9.33
CA TYR A 232 -18.49 -19.42 -8.08
C TYR A 232 -20.01 -19.33 -8.06
N LEU A 233 -20.63 -18.74 -9.07
CA LEU A 233 -22.09 -18.62 -9.14
C LEU A 233 -22.73 -20.00 -9.28
N GLY A 234 -22.20 -20.86 -10.17
CA GLY A 234 -22.70 -22.22 -10.37
C GLY A 234 -22.73 -23.01 -9.06
N LEU A 235 -21.64 -22.99 -8.26
CA LEU A 235 -21.56 -23.71 -7.01
C LEU A 235 -22.51 -23.12 -5.94
N VAL A 236 -22.57 -21.80 -5.82
CA VAL A 236 -23.44 -21.15 -4.81
C VAL A 236 -24.91 -21.39 -5.10
N PHE A 237 -25.35 -21.24 -6.38
CA PHE A 237 -26.75 -21.49 -6.78
C PHE A 237 -27.12 -22.98 -6.85
N TYR A 238 -26.11 -23.87 -6.98
CA TYR A 238 -26.32 -25.31 -6.84
C TYR A 238 -26.59 -25.71 -5.38
N ALA A 239 -25.85 -25.11 -4.43
CA ALA A 239 -25.90 -25.48 -3.02
C ALA A 239 -27.05 -24.82 -2.23
N LEU A 240 -27.49 -23.61 -2.68
CA LEU A 240 -28.42 -22.77 -1.93
C LEU A 240 -29.63 -22.37 -2.80
N SER A 241 -30.79 -22.14 -2.18
CA SER A 241 -31.93 -21.52 -2.88
C SER A 241 -31.57 -20.11 -3.36
N ALA A 242 -32.27 -19.60 -4.37
CA ALA A 242 -31.93 -18.32 -5.01
C ALA A 242 -31.78 -17.16 -4.00
N GLY A 243 -32.72 -17.01 -3.04
CA GLY A 243 -32.63 -15.96 -2.02
C GLY A 243 -31.45 -16.14 -1.07
N GLN A 244 -31.17 -17.38 -0.67
CA GLN A 244 -30.03 -17.71 0.17
C GLN A 244 -28.70 -17.49 -0.56
N ALA A 245 -28.64 -17.86 -1.85
CA ALA A 245 -27.47 -17.65 -2.70
C ALA A 245 -27.15 -16.15 -2.84
N LEU A 246 -28.14 -15.32 -3.10
CA LEU A 246 -27.95 -13.86 -3.20
C LEU A 246 -27.44 -13.27 -1.89
N LEU A 247 -27.99 -13.67 -0.73
CA LEU A 247 -27.54 -13.17 0.56
C LEU A 247 -26.12 -13.68 0.90
N PHE A 248 -25.81 -14.95 0.59
CA PHE A 248 -24.46 -15.51 0.72
C PHE A 248 -23.45 -14.71 -0.09
N ILE A 249 -23.74 -14.45 -1.37
CA ILE A 249 -22.89 -13.66 -2.28
C ILE A 249 -22.68 -12.25 -1.72
N LEU A 250 -23.76 -11.59 -1.28
CA LEU A 250 -23.69 -10.25 -0.71
C LEU A 250 -22.78 -10.20 0.51
N VAL A 251 -22.97 -11.10 1.48
CA VAL A 251 -22.16 -11.18 2.70
C VAL A 251 -20.71 -11.49 2.36
N HIS A 252 -20.46 -12.48 1.50
CA HIS A 252 -19.11 -12.86 1.08
C HIS A 252 -18.37 -11.69 0.40
N GLN A 253 -18.99 -11.05 -0.60
CA GLN A 253 -18.35 -9.98 -1.34
C GLN A 253 -18.12 -8.72 -0.50
N ALA A 254 -19.10 -8.36 0.34
CA ALA A 254 -18.98 -7.23 1.25
C ALA A 254 -17.85 -7.43 2.28
N LEU A 255 -17.79 -8.61 2.92
CA LEU A 255 -16.75 -8.90 3.89
C LEU A 255 -15.37 -9.08 3.24
N PHE A 256 -15.30 -9.62 2.03
CA PHE A 256 -14.05 -9.67 1.26
C PHE A 256 -13.53 -8.26 0.96
N GLY A 257 -14.40 -7.36 0.46
CA GLY A 257 -14.01 -5.97 0.20
C GLY A 257 -13.57 -5.23 1.46
N LEU A 258 -14.32 -5.37 2.55
CA LEU A 258 -13.97 -4.79 3.85
C LEU A 258 -12.63 -5.32 4.37
N TYR A 259 -12.40 -6.63 4.30
CA TYR A 259 -11.14 -7.23 4.71
C TYR A 259 -9.97 -6.70 3.86
N PHE A 260 -10.12 -6.71 2.54
CA PHE A 260 -9.12 -6.22 1.60
C PHE A 260 -8.76 -4.76 1.90
N GLY A 261 -9.75 -3.88 1.95
CA GLY A 261 -9.55 -2.46 2.26
C GLY A 261 -8.97 -2.21 3.65
N SER A 262 -9.36 -3.01 4.67
CA SER A 262 -8.84 -2.88 6.04
C SER A 262 -7.35 -3.20 6.17
N VAL A 263 -6.79 -3.95 5.24
CA VAL A 263 -5.35 -4.27 5.21
C VAL A 263 -4.55 -3.17 4.54
N PHE A 264 -5.03 -2.65 3.40
CA PHE A 264 -4.22 -1.73 2.60
C PHE A 264 -4.36 -0.26 3.02
N ALA A 265 -5.55 0.18 3.44
CA ALA A 265 -5.80 1.58 3.77
C ALA A 265 -4.94 2.11 4.93
N PRO A 266 -4.74 1.39 6.06
CA PRO A 266 -3.96 1.88 7.19
C PRO A 266 -2.50 2.18 6.87
N ASN A 267 -1.96 1.58 5.83
CA ASN A 267 -0.54 1.65 5.49
C ASN A 267 -0.14 2.99 4.84
N HIS A 268 -1.06 3.62 4.10
CA HIS A 268 -0.77 4.84 3.32
C HIS A 268 -1.72 6.00 3.59
N LYS A 269 -3.01 5.71 3.87
CA LYS A 269 -3.99 6.79 4.03
C LYS A 269 -3.78 7.54 5.34
N GLY A 270 -3.75 8.88 5.27
CA GLY A 270 -3.37 9.74 6.38
C GLY A 270 -1.85 9.92 6.56
N MET A 271 -1.02 9.39 5.66
CA MET A 271 0.39 9.72 5.54
C MET A 271 0.58 10.90 4.57
N PRO A 272 1.75 11.57 4.58
CA PRO A 272 2.02 12.68 3.69
C PRO A 272 1.67 12.37 2.24
N ILE A 273 1.06 13.33 1.58
CA ILE A 273 0.81 13.34 0.14
C ILE A 273 1.97 14.08 -0.51
N LEU A 274 2.43 13.58 -1.64
CA LEU A 274 3.51 14.17 -2.41
C LEU A 274 2.98 14.77 -3.71
N ASP A 275 3.62 15.84 -4.15
CA ASP A 275 3.46 16.39 -5.48
C ASP A 275 4.48 15.73 -6.43
N SER A 276 4.18 15.69 -7.72
CA SER A 276 5.01 15.04 -8.75
C SER A 276 6.42 15.63 -8.89
N ASP A 277 6.64 16.86 -8.43
CA ASP A 277 7.95 17.56 -8.42
C ASP A 277 8.74 17.32 -7.12
N SER A 278 8.26 16.50 -6.21
CA SER A 278 8.93 16.16 -4.95
C SER A 278 10.34 15.61 -5.19
N GLN A 279 11.35 16.26 -4.59
CA GLN A 279 12.77 15.91 -4.71
C GLN A 279 13.24 14.89 -3.66
N LEU A 280 12.32 14.17 -3.02
CA LEU A 280 12.68 13.13 -2.07
C LEU A 280 13.40 11.97 -2.78
N ASP A 281 14.52 11.53 -2.19
CA ASP A 281 15.17 10.28 -2.61
C ASP A 281 14.27 9.07 -2.35
N PHE A 282 14.66 7.91 -2.91
CA PHE A 282 13.88 6.68 -2.81
C PHE A 282 13.58 6.28 -1.36
N VAL A 283 14.56 6.31 -0.45
CA VAL A 283 14.36 5.86 0.94
C VAL A 283 13.36 6.78 1.64
N ARG A 284 13.56 8.09 1.55
CA ARG A 284 12.67 9.07 2.21
C ARG A 284 11.27 9.03 1.62
N ARG A 285 11.15 8.88 0.30
CA ARG A 285 9.83 8.72 -0.35
C ARG A 285 9.09 7.53 0.22
N GLN A 286 9.69 6.34 0.27
CA GLN A 286 9.03 5.13 0.75
C GLN A 286 8.70 5.21 2.26
N VAL A 287 9.63 5.70 3.08
CA VAL A 287 9.45 5.77 4.54
C VAL A 287 8.39 6.81 4.94
N LEU A 288 8.42 8.00 4.34
CA LEU A 288 7.54 9.10 4.75
C LEU A 288 6.10 8.94 4.26
N THR A 289 5.88 8.24 3.15
CA THR A 289 4.53 8.01 2.59
C THR A 289 3.90 6.72 3.08
N SER A 290 4.63 5.93 3.87
CA SER A 290 4.18 4.65 4.42
C SER A 290 4.15 4.69 5.94
N ARG A 291 3.36 3.80 6.54
CA ARG A 291 3.24 3.61 7.98
C ARG A 291 3.15 2.13 8.29
N ASP A 292 3.87 1.70 9.31
CA ASP A 292 3.72 0.37 9.87
C ASP A 292 2.55 0.32 10.85
N VAL A 293 1.85 -0.81 10.87
CA VAL A 293 0.91 -1.13 11.93
C VAL A 293 1.60 -2.03 12.96
N LYS A 294 1.54 -1.64 14.24
CA LYS A 294 2.27 -2.29 15.32
C LYS A 294 2.14 -3.80 15.30
N ALA A 295 3.31 -4.45 15.41
CA ALA A 295 3.43 -5.89 15.44
C ALA A 295 2.67 -6.51 16.62
N HIS A 296 1.84 -7.50 16.31
CA HIS A 296 1.17 -8.38 17.26
C HIS A 296 0.79 -9.67 16.50
N PRO A 297 0.79 -10.86 17.12
CA PRO A 297 0.44 -12.09 16.41
C PRO A 297 -0.85 -12.04 15.61
N LEU A 298 -1.89 -11.39 16.14
CA LEU A 298 -3.17 -11.19 15.42
C LEU A 298 -3.02 -10.18 14.27
N THR A 299 -2.24 -9.11 14.46
CA THR A 299 -1.98 -8.12 13.41
C THR A 299 -1.18 -8.75 12.28
N ASP A 300 -0.07 -9.42 12.60
CA ASP A 300 0.79 -10.11 11.63
C ASP A 300 -0.02 -11.14 10.80
N PHE A 301 -0.95 -11.86 11.46
CA PHE A 301 -1.84 -12.82 10.81
C PHE A 301 -2.90 -12.14 9.93
N TRP A 302 -3.59 -11.10 10.43
CA TRP A 302 -4.64 -10.38 9.73
C TRP A 302 -4.11 -9.68 8.49
N TYR A 303 -3.00 -8.99 8.63
CA TYR A 303 -2.36 -8.25 7.54
C TYR A 303 -1.50 -9.15 6.63
N GLY A 304 -1.29 -10.41 7.00
CA GLY A 304 -0.41 -11.32 6.26
C GLY A 304 1.03 -10.82 6.15
N GLY A 305 1.50 -10.03 7.11
CA GLY A 305 2.83 -9.41 7.11
C GLY A 305 2.90 -8.04 6.43
N LEU A 306 1.84 -7.57 5.77
CA LEU A 306 1.79 -6.24 5.15
C LEU A 306 1.61 -5.10 6.17
N ASN A 307 1.54 -5.40 7.47
CA ASN A 307 1.66 -4.43 8.54
C ASN A 307 3.09 -3.86 8.69
N TYR A 308 4.10 -4.46 8.04
CA TYR A 308 5.47 -3.96 7.88
C TYR A 308 5.60 -3.26 6.52
N GLN A 309 4.82 -2.21 6.34
CA GLN A 309 4.64 -1.59 5.02
C GLN A 309 5.87 -0.83 4.54
N ILE A 310 6.59 -0.19 5.45
CA ILE A 310 7.82 0.54 5.12
C ILE A 310 8.86 -0.42 4.55
N GLU A 311 9.07 -1.57 5.20
CA GLU A 311 10.01 -2.61 4.75
C GLU A 311 9.56 -3.23 3.43
N HIS A 312 8.25 -3.44 3.28
CA HIS A 312 7.69 -3.96 2.04
C HIS A 312 7.91 -3.00 0.87
N HIS A 313 7.71 -1.70 1.06
CA HIS A 313 7.95 -0.69 0.04
C HIS A 313 9.44 -0.54 -0.32
N LEU A 314 10.33 -0.57 0.67
CA LEU A 314 11.78 -0.51 0.45
C LEU A 314 12.32 -1.78 -0.24
N PHE A 315 11.77 -2.94 0.08
CA PHE A 315 12.25 -4.25 -0.39
C PHE A 315 11.08 -5.15 -0.84
N PRO A 316 10.33 -4.80 -1.89
CA PRO A 316 9.12 -5.52 -2.27
C PRO A 316 9.36 -7.00 -2.62
N SER A 317 10.57 -7.37 -3.06
CA SER A 317 10.95 -8.77 -3.35
C SER A 317 11.38 -9.59 -2.13
N MET A 318 11.41 -9.00 -0.93
CA MET A 318 11.71 -9.69 0.33
C MET A 318 10.55 -10.62 0.71
N PRO A 319 10.82 -11.91 1.04
CA PRO A 319 9.78 -12.79 1.55
C PRO A 319 9.12 -12.20 2.80
N ARG A 320 7.79 -12.16 2.83
CA ARG A 320 7.06 -11.44 3.89
C ARG A 320 7.30 -11.96 5.31
N ASN A 321 7.70 -13.22 5.50
CA ASN A 321 8.10 -13.74 6.81
C ASN A 321 9.45 -13.19 7.31
N LYS A 322 10.15 -12.43 6.47
CA LYS A 322 11.40 -11.74 6.83
C LYS A 322 11.18 -10.26 7.18
N LEU A 323 10.04 -9.66 6.81
CA LEU A 323 9.75 -8.24 7.01
C LEU A 323 9.86 -7.81 8.48
N LYS A 324 9.36 -8.63 9.41
CA LYS A 324 9.48 -8.37 10.86
C LYS A 324 10.93 -8.23 11.33
N LYS A 325 11.85 -9.05 10.79
CA LYS A 325 13.28 -8.92 11.10
C LYS A 325 13.88 -7.69 10.43
N ALA A 326 13.46 -7.38 9.20
CA ALA A 326 13.88 -6.20 8.48
C ALA A 326 13.47 -4.90 9.19
N GLN A 327 12.30 -4.86 9.85
CA GLN A 327 11.81 -3.71 10.60
C GLN A 327 12.85 -3.19 11.62
N THR A 328 13.48 -4.08 12.35
CA THR A 328 14.50 -3.69 13.35
C THR A 328 15.68 -2.94 12.70
N ILE A 329 16.13 -3.43 11.52
CA ILE A 329 17.24 -2.84 10.79
C ILE A 329 16.83 -1.50 10.17
N VAL A 330 15.68 -1.47 9.49
CA VAL A 330 15.17 -0.27 8.81
C VAL A 330 14.90 0.85 9.82
N ARG A 331 14.30 0.52 10.97
CA ARG A 331 14.04 1.50 12.03
C ARG A 331 15.35 2.10 12.56
N ALA A 332 16.34 1.27 12.93
CA ALA A 332 17.65 1.74 13.40
C ALA A 332 18.36 2.61 12.34
N PHE A 333 18.27 2.22 11.07
CA PHE A 333 18.81 2.99 9.95
C PHE A 333 18.12 4.36 9.82
N CYS A 334 16.81 4.42 9.95
CA CYS A 334 16.06 5.67 9.91
C CYS A 334 16.39 6.58 11.11
N GLU A 335 16.50 6.02 12.31
CA GLU A 335 16.88 6.76 13.52
C GLU A 335 18.29 7.37 13.38
N GLU A 336 19.28 6.60 12.91
CA GLU A 336 20.64 7.08 12.67
C GLU A 336 20.70 8.27 11.70
N ARG A 337 19.81 8.28 10.69
CA ARG A 337 19.75 9.30 9.64
C ARG A 337 18.69 10.38 9.87
N SER A 338 18.06 10.38 11.05
CA SER A 338 16.99 11.33 11.39
C SER A 338 15.82 11.31 10.38
N ILE A 339 15.51 10.12 9.80
CA ILE A 339 14.36 9.92 8.93
C ILE A 339 13.17 9.54 9.82
N PRO A 340 12.06 10.29 9.82
CA PRO A 340 10.88 9.97 10.62
C PRO A 340 10.29 8.60 10.24
N TYR A 341 10.35 7.64 11.15
CA TYR A 341 9.76 6.31 10.98
C TYR A 341 8.42 6.24 11.71
N ARG A 342 7.32 6.04 10.96
CA ARG A 342 5.96 6.06 11.52
C ARG A 342 5.43 4.65 11.78
N GLU A 343 5.04 4.40 13.03
CA GLU A 343 4.34 3.18 13.45
C GLU A 343 3.12 3.55 14.30
N SER A 344 1.96 2.96 14.02
CA SER A 344 0.71 3.21 14.75
C SER A 344 0.01 1.90 15.10
N GLY A 345 -0.78 1.89 16.19
CA GLY A 345 -1.69 0.77 16.46
C GLY A 345 -2.81 0.68 15.41
N ALA A 346 -3.35 -0.51 15.16
CA ALA A 346 -4.39 -0.72 14.14
C ALA A 346 -5.61 0.20 14.30
N LEU A 347 -6.13 0.38 15.51
CA LEU A 347 -7.24 1.30 15.76
C LEU A 347 -6.83 2.77 15.59
N GLN A 348 -5.62 3.10 15.99
CA GLN A 348 -5.08 4.45 15.85
C GLN A 348 -4.91 4.81 14.37
N SER A 349 -4.35 3.93 13.54
CA SER A 349 -4.19 4.18 12.11
C SER A 349 -5.54 4.42 11.41
N ASN A 350 -6.58 3.65 11.78
CA ASN A 350 -7.92 3.87 11.24
C ASN A 350 -8.53 5.21 11.68
N ARG A 351 -8.30 5.64 12.93
CA ARG A 351 -8.73 6.98 13.40
C ARG A 351 -7.97 8.10 12.68
N GLU A 352 -6.69 7.92 12.43
CA GLU A 352 -5.86 8.87 11.69
C GLU A 352 -6.35 9.02 10.24
N ILE A 353 -6.77 7.93 9.58
CA ILE A 353 -7.39 8.00 8.24
C ILE A 353 -8.66 8.88 8.27
N LEU A 354 -9.57 8.58 9.18
CA LEU A 354 -10.85 9.32 9.27
C LEU A 354 -10.61 10.81 9.60
N GLY A 355 -9.69 11.09 10.54
CA GLY A 355 -9.30 12.45 10.89
C GLY A 355 -8.71 13.20 9.71
N TYR A 356 -7.80 12.56 8.97
CA TYR A 356 -7.19 13.14 7.77
C TYR A 356 -8.23 13.45 6.69
N LEU A 357 -9.09 12.49 6.34
CA LEU A 357 -10.16 12.68 5.35
C LEU A 357 -11.16 13.76 5.77
N TYR A 358 -11.42 13.87 7.07
CA TYR A 358 -12.27 14.94 7.61
C TYR A 358 -11.62 16.30 7.46
N GLN A 359 -10.32 16.44 7.76
CA GLN A 359 -9.56 17.68 7.62
C GLN A 359 -9.46 18.14 6.16
N VAL A 360 -9.03 17.25 5.26
CA VAL A 360 -8.91 17.56 3.82
C VAL A 360 -10.22 18.06 3.21
N SER A 361 -11.35 17.58 3.68
CA SER A 361 -12.67 18.02 3.18
C SER A 361 -13.30 19.21 3.94
N ALA A 362 -12.61 19.78 4.96
CA ALA A 362 -13.11 20.89 5.76
C ALA A 362 -13.54 22.10 4.92
N PRO A 363 -12.77 22.58 3.93
CA PRO A 363 -13.15 23.74 3.11
C PRO A 363 -14.48 23.56 2.37
N LEU A 364 -14.88 22.31 2.07
CA LEU A 364 -16.16 22.05 1.40
C LEU A 364 -17.37 22.14 2.33
N ARG A 365 -17.18 21.98 3.64
CA ARG A 365 -18.23 22.09 4.66
C ARG A 365 -18.36 23.54 5.14
N GLU A 366 -17.25 24.24 5.36
CA GLU A 366 -17.21 25.64 5.78
C GLU A 366 -17.83 26.56 4.73
N ALA A 367 -17.66 26.29 3.45
CA ALA A 367 -18.28 27.03 2.36
C ALA A 367 -19.83 26.87 2.28
N ARG A 368 -20.45 26.06 3.15
CA ARG A 368 -21.90 25.79 3.22
C ARG A 368 -22.54 26.33 4.52
N ALA A 369 -21.70 26.60 5.53
CA ALA A 369 -22.14 27.22 6.77
C ALA A 369 -22.20 28.74 6.63
#